data_051c1391aec1e2966ab2bb3a092ceba4
#
_entry.id   051c1391aec1e2966ab2bb3a092ceba4
#
_cell.length_a   1.000
_cell.length_b   1.000
_cell.length_c   1.000
_cell.angle_alpha   90.00
_cell.angle_beta   90.00
_cell.angle_gamma   90.00
#
_symmetry.space_group_name_H-M   'P 1'
#
loop_
_entity.id
_entity.type
_entity.pdbx_description
1 polymer ?
#
loop_
_entity_poly.entity_id
_entity_poly.type
_entity_poly.pdbx_seq_one_letter_code
_entity_poly.pdbx_strand_id
1 'polypeptide(L)'
;MYFVGTMTMSIILFVSTGVQFWLTDYFIYVLKFERERVNIAYAVVSITGPTSGCGFGGFILSKKGGYDSPKAVYWVLLFSCIGIGSALFIPFLNDFYQSAIALWIVLFFGGAMMPGLTGIMMASVPPYLRAFGNSTG
;
A
#
# COMPACT_ATOMS: atom_id res chain seq x y z
N MET A 1 6.07 -20.56 -3.40
CA MET A 1 6.17 -19.09 -3.66
C MET A 1 4.81 -18.46 -3.89
N TYR A 2 3.97 -18.98 -4.80
CA TYR A 2 2.63 -18.42 -5.09
C TYR A 2 1.73 -18.29 -3.84
N PHE A 3 1.59 -19.35 -3.05
CA PHE A 3 0.78 -19.35 -1.82
C PHE A 3 1.23 -18.28 -0.81
N VAL A 4 2.54 -18.13 -0.62
CA VAL A 4 3.09 -17.09 0.28
C VAL A 4 2.79 -15.70 -0.26
N GLY A 5 2.89 -15.49 -1.58
CA GLY A 5 2.53 -14.23 -2.22
C GLY A 5 1.05 -13.86 -2.02
N THR A 6 0.16 -14.82 -2.24
CA THR A 6 -1.30 -14.62 -2.04
C THR A 6 -1.63 -14.31 -0.59
N MET A 7 -1.03 -15.02 0.37
CA MET A 7 -1.20 -14.74 1.79
C MET A 7 -0.69 -13.35 2.16
N THR A 8 0.48 -12.95 1.64
CA THR A 8 1.02 -11.61 1.87
C THR A 8 0.11 -10.52 1.33
N MET A 9 -0.41 -10.69 0.11
CA MET A 9 -1.38 -9.76 -0.48
C MET A 9 -2.66 -9.65 0.36
N SER A 10 -3.21 -10.79 0.80
CA SER A 10 -4.42 -10.82 1.64
C SER A 10 -4.20 -10.10 2.96
N ILE A 11 -3.06 -10.31 3.61
CA ILE A 11 -2.71 -9.61 4.86
C ILE A 11 -2.57 -8.11 4.62
N ILE A 12 -1.91 -7.68 3.55
CA ILE A 12 -1.74 -6.26 3.23
C ILE A 12 -3.10 -5.60 2.98
N LEU A 13 -3.98 -6.23 2.20
CA LEU A 13 -5.31 -5.71 1.94
C LEU A 13 -6.15 -5.64 3.21
N PHE A 14 -6.08 -6.67 4.05
CA PHE A 14 -6.78 -6.70 5.34
C PHE A 14 -6.32 -5.57 6.26
N VAL A 15 -5.00 -5.40 6.42
CA VAL A 15 -4.43 -4.33 7.24
C VAL A 15 -4.78 -2.96 6.67
N SER A 16 -4.64 -2.78 5.35
CA SER A 16 -4.97 -1.51 4.69
C SER A 16 -6.43 -1.13 4.90
N THR A 17 -7.35 -2.06 4.71
CA THR A 17 -8.79 -1.84 4.92
C THR A 17 -9.10 -1.55 6.39
N GLY A 18 -8.49 -2.29 7.30
CA GLY A 18 -8.64 -2.07 8.75
C GLY A 18 -8.14 -0.68 9.17
N VAL A 19 -6.95 -0.30 8.74
CA VAL A 19 -6.40 1.03 9.02
C VAL A 19 -7.29 2.12 8.43
N GLN A 20 -7.76 1.95 7.20
CA GLN A 20 -8.65 2.91 6.56
C GLN A 20 -9.96 3.11 7.33
N PHE A 21 -10.55 2.05 7.83
CA PHE A 21 -11.80 2.10 8.59
C PHE A 21 -11.62 2.81 9.95
N TRP A 22 -10.65 2.35 10.76
CA TRP A 22 -10.44 2.88 12.10
C TRP A 22 -9.82 4.27 12.14
N LEU A 23 -9.04 4.64 11.16
CA LEU A 23 -8.34 5.92 11.13
C LEU A 23 -9.31 7.10 10.98
N THR A 24 -10.37 6.94 10.19
CA THR A 24 -11.41 7.95 10.03
C THR A 24 -12.10 8.22 11.37
N ASP A 25 -12.46 7.18 12.09
CA ASP A 25 -13.07 7.29 13.41
C ASP A 25 -12.09 7.90 14.43
N TYR A 26 -10.82 7.52 14.36
CA TYR A 26 -9.78 8.12 15.22
C TYR A 26 -9.69 9.64 15.03
N PHE A 27 -9.68 10.12 13.80
CA PHE A 27 -9.63 11.57 13.54
C PHE A 27 -10.87 12.31 14.02
N ILE A 28 -12.03 11.71 13.93
CA ILE A 28 -13.29 12.34 14.34
C ILE A 28 -13.44 12.30 15.87
N TYR A 29 -13.24 11.14 16.50
CA TYR A 29 -13.57 10.95 17.93
C TYR A 29 -12.42 11.29 18.88
N VAL A 30 -11.17 11.03 18.48
CA VAL A 30 -10.00 11.26 19.35
C VAL A 30 -9.44 12.65 19.14
N LEU A 31 -9.18 13.03 17.90
CA LEU A 31 -8.62 14.35 17.56
C LEU A 31 -9.68 15.44 17.40
N LYS A 32 -10.97 15.09 17.46
CA LYS A 32 -12.12 16.01 17.41
C LYS A 32 -12.13 16.94 16.20
N PHE A 33 -11.64 16.46 15.06
CA PHE A 33 -11.70 17.21 13.82
C PHE A 33 -13.11 17.19 13.23
N GLU A 34 -13.43 18.22 12.46
CA GLU A 34 -14.71 18.39 11.79
C GLU A 34 -14.91 17.24 10.76
N ARG A 35 -16.00 16.49 10.91
CA ARG A 35 -16.28 15.28 10.10
C ARG A 35 -16.20 15.52 8.60
N GLU A 36 -16.70 16.68 8.15
CA GLU A 36 -16.71 17.01 6.72
C GLU A 36 -15.29 17.17 6.17
N ARG A 37 -14.43 17.86 6.88
CA ARG A 37 -13.01 18.03 6.50
C ARG A 37 -12.24 16.73 6.51
N VAL A 38 -12.49 15.87 7.48
CA VAL A 38 -11.86 14.54 7.57
C VAL A 38 -12.28 13.70 6.36
N ASN A 39 -13.55 13.66 6.02
CA ASN A 39 -14.06 12.87 4.90
C ASN A 39 -13.50 13.34 3.54
N ILE A 40 -13.46 14.64 3.31
CA ILE A 40 -12.90 15.21 2.07
C ILE A 40 -11.40 14.92 1.96
N ALA A 41 -10.64 15.19 3.01
CA ALA A 41 -9.20 14.92 3.02
C ALA A 41 -8.91 13.43 2.83
N TYR A 42 -9.68 12.58 3.50
CA TYR A 42 -9.57 11.14 3.38
C TYR A 42 -9.87 10.66 1.95
N ALA A 43 -10.93 11.16 1.31
CA ALA A 43 -11.27 10.80 -0.07
C ALA A 43 -10.15 11.17 -1.04
N VAL A 44 -9.59 12.37 -0.93
CA VAL A 44 -8.46 12.83 -1.76
C VAL A 44 -7.22 11.96 -1.53
N VAL A 45 -6.87 11.71 -0.29
CA VAL A 45 -5.69 10.94 0.10
C VAL A 45 -5.82 9.47 -0.35
N SER A 46 -7.01 8.87 -0.20
CA SER A 46 -7.26 7.47 -0.58
C SER A 46 -7.24 7.23 -2.09
N ILE A 47 -7.56 8.23 -2.90
CA ILE A 47 -7.50 8.11 -4.35
C ILE A 47 -6.08 8.41 -4.85
N THR A 48 -5.49 9.51 -4.41
CA THR A 48 -4.21 10.00 -4.93
C THR A 48 -3.02 9.20 -4.43
N GLY A 49 -3.02 8.78 -3.15
CA GLY A 49 -1.92 8.05 -2.53
C GLY A 49 -1.63 6.71 -3.24
N PRO A 50 -2.56 5.76 -3.24
CA PRO A 50 -2.34 4.46 -3.87
C PRO A 50 -2.10 4.54 -5.38
N THR A 51 -2.84 5.42 -6.08
CA THR A 51 -2.71 5.55 -7.54
C THR A 51 -1.33 6.04 -7.95
N SER A 52 -0.83 7.10 -7.31
CA SER A 52 0.52 7.60 -7.56
C SER A 52 1.59 6.62 -7.07
N GLY A 53 1.35 5.93 -5.97
CA GLY A 53 2.23 4.88 -5.44
C GLY A 53 2.38 3.71 -6.42
N CYS A 54 1.28 3.17 -6.95
CA CYS A 54 1.32 2.11 -7.96
C CYS A 54 2.11 2.52 -9.21
N GLY A 55 1.88 3.73 -9.72
CA GLY A 55 2.63 4.27 -10.86
C GLY A 55 4.14 4.35 -10.56
N PHE A 56 4.50 4.89 -9.41
CA PHE A 56 5.88 5.03 -8.97
C PHE A 56 6.57 3.68 -8.74
N GLY A 57 5.91 2.76 -8.03
CA GLY A 57 6.43 1.42 -7.78
C GLY A 57 6.63 0.63 -9.06
N GLY A 58 5.65 0.64 -9.98
CA GLY A 58 5.77 0.00 -11.29
C GLY A 58 6.90 0.57 -12.13
N PHE A 59 7.07 1.89 -12.13
CA PHE A 59 8.15 2.56 -12.86
C PHE A 59 9.56 2.18 -12.33
N ILE A 60 9.74 2.18 -11.01
CA ILE A 60 11.02 1.77 -10.41
C ILE A 60 11.34 0.33 -10.73
N LEU A 61 10.38 -0.59 -10.54
CA LEU A 61 10.57 -2.00 -10.79
C LEU A 61 10.87 -2.29 -12.27
N SER A 62 10.17 -1.63 -13.19
CA SER A 62 10.42 -1.73 -14.63
C SER A 62 11.85 -1.29 -15.01
N LYS A 63 12.35 -0.20 -14.42
CA LYS A 63 13.71 0.30 -14.70
C LYS A 63 14.83 -0.53 -14.05
N LYS A 64 14.55 -1.21 -12.94
CA LYS A 64 15.57 -1.87 -12.12
C LYS A 64 15.73 -3.37 -12.40
N GLY A 65 15.21 -3.88 -13.50
CA GLY A 65 15.42 -5.26 -13.96
C GLY A 65 14.17 -6.13 -14.04
N GLY A 66 12.98 -5.51 -13.92
CA GLY A 66 11.70 -6.22 -14.04
C GLY A 66 11.32 -7.04 -12.81
N TYR A 67 10.20 -7.73 -12.94
CA TYR A 67 9.58 -8.48 -11.83
C TYR A 67 10.23 -9.83 -11.54
N ASP A 68 10.97 -10.38 -12.50
CA ASP A 68 11.67 -11.68 -12.37
C ASP A 68 13.01 -11.57 -11.63
N SER A 69 13.45 -10.36 -11.33
CA SER A 69 14.71 -10.12 -10.64
C SER A 69 14.57 -10.21 -9.11
N PRO A 70 15.54 -10.84 -8.40
CA PRO A 70 15.57 -10.83 -6.93
C PRO A 70 15.59 -9.41 -6.34
N LYS A 71 15.98 -8.42 -7.13
CA LYS A 71 15.93 -7.00 -6.76
C LYS A 71 14.51 -6.49 -6.56
N ALA A 72 13.50 -7.10 -7.23
CA ALA A 72 12.10 -6.71 -7.03
C ALA A 72 11.64 -6.96 -5.59
N VAL A 73 12.03 -8.09 -5.01
CA VAL A 73 11.74 -8.42 -3.59
C VAL A 73 12.36 -7.39 -2.65
N TYR A 74 13.61 -7.00 -2.92
CA TYR A 74 14.30 -5.98 -2.12
C TYR A 74 13.55 -4.64 -2.14
N TRP A 75 13.09 -4.17 -3.30
CA TRP A 75 12.33 -2.93 -3.42
C TRP A 75 10.98 -3.00 -2.72
N VAL A 76 10.27 -4.12 -2.83
CA VAL A 76 9.01 -4.36 -2.11
C VAL A 76 9.23 -4.29 -0.60
N LEU A 77 10.27 -4.95 -0.08
CA LEU A 77 10.62 -4.89 1.35
C LEU A 77 11.00 -3.48 1.80
N LEU A 78 11.75 -2.75 0.99
CA LEU A 78 12.13 -1.37 1.30
C LEU A 78 10.90 -0.46 1.39
N PHE A 79 9.97 -0.57 0.43
CA PHE A 79 8.71 0.18 0.47
C PHE A 79 7.85 -0.20 1.67
N SER A 80 7.82 -1.50 2.04
CA SER A 80 7.16 -1.98 3.25
C SER A 80 7.73 -1.33 4.51
N CYS A 81 9.05 -1.33 4.66
CA CYS A 81 9.71 -0.74 5.82
C CYS A 81 9.42 0.76 5.96
N ILE A 82 9.45 1.49 4.84
CA ILE A 82 9.12 2.92 4.85
C ILE A 82 7.64 3.15 5.21
N GLY A 83 6.74 2.36 4.62
CA GLY A 83 5.30 2.44 4.91
C GLY A 83 4.98 2.15 6.38
N ILE A 84 5.54 1.08 6.93
CA ILE A 84 5.36 0.72 8.35
C ILE A 84 5.97 1.79 9.26
N GLY A 85 7.19 2.25 8.95
CA GLY A 85 7.85 3.32 9.69
C GLY A 85 6.98 4.59 9.73
N SER A 86 6.44 5.01 8.59
CA SER A 86 5.55 6.17 8.52
C SER A 86 4.26 5.97 9.32
N ALA A 87 3.68 4.76 9.30
CA ALA A 87 2.47 4.44 10.05
C ALA A 87 2.66 4.55 11.58
N LEU A 88 3.85 4.18 12.09
CA LEU A 88 4.17 4.27 13.51
C LEU A 88 4.23 5.71 14.02
N PHE A 89 4.46 6.69 13.15
CA PHE A 89 4.49 8.10 13.54
C PHE A 89 3.10 8.74 13.63
N ILE A 90 2.07 8.17 12.99
CA ILE A 90 0.72 8.75 12.95
C ILE A 90 0.15 9.04 14.34
N PRO A 91 0.23 8.13 15.35
CA PRO A 91 -0.34 8.38 16.67
C PRO A 91 0.31 9.53 17.45
N PHE A 92 1.51 9.96 17.06
CA PHE A 92 2.23 11.06 17.71
C PHE A 92 1.94 12.43 17.10
N LEU A 93 1.18 12.47 15.99
CA LEU A 93 0.86 13.69 15.27
C LEU A 93 -0.49 14.22 15.77
N ASN A 94 -0.49 15.43 16.32
CA ASN A 94 -1.69 16.10 16.83
C ASN A 94 -2.33 17.06 15.81
N ASP A 95 -1.60 17.40 14.76
CA ASP A 95 -2.05 18.33 13.73
C ASP A 95 -2.74 17.58 12.59
N PHE A 96 -3.90 18.11 12.14
CA PHE A 96 -4.68 17.55 11.05
C PHE A 96 -3.86 17.39 9.76
N TYR A 97 -3.14 18.43 9.34
CA TYR A 97 -2.35 18.41 8.10
C TYR A 97 -1.19 17.41 8.15
N GLN A 98 -0.50 17.34 9.28
CA GLN A 98 0.60 16.39 9.48
C GLN A 98 0.09 14.95 9.43
N SER A 99 -1.04 14.68 10.08
CA SER A 99 -1.68 13.36 10.07
C SER A 99 -2.17 12.96 8.68
N ALA A 100 -2.76 13.90 7.92
CA ALA A 100 -3.20 13.65 6.54
C ALA A 100 -2.02 13.36 5.60
N ILE A 101 -0.90 14.10 5.74
CA ILE A 101 0.32 13.85 4.97
C ILE A 101 0.93 12.50 5.33
N ALA A 102 1.02 12.17 6.61
CA ALA A 102 1.54 10.88 7.05
C ALA A 102 0.69 9.72 6.51
N LEU A 103 -0.63 9.84 6.54
CA LEU A 103 -1.54 8.88 5.94
C LEU A 103 -1.33 8.75 4.43
N TRP A 104 -1.16 9.87 3.74
CA TRP A 104 -0.87 9.87 2.31
C TRP A 104 0.42 9.10 2.00
N ILE A 105 1.48 9.31 2.78
CA ILE A 105 2.75 8.60 2.63
C ILE A 105 2.56 7.09 2.83
N VAL A 106 1.83 6.67 3.87
CA VAL A 106 1.53 5.26 4.14
C VAL A 106 0.80 4.62 2.94
N LEU A 107 -0.23 5.28 2.44
CA LEU A 107 -1.02 4.79 1.30
C LEU A 107 -0.21 4.81 -0.01
N PHE A 108 0.66 5.79 -0.20
CA PHE A 108 1.56 5.87 -1.34
C PHE A 108 2.53 4.67 -1.38
N PHE A 109 3.22 4.39 -0.28
CA PHE A 109 4.14 3.25 -0.22
C PHE A 109 3.41 1.92 -0.23
N GLY A 110 2.21 1.83 0.37
CA GLY A 110 1.31 0.69 0.25
C GLY A 110 0.94 0.40 -1.20
N GLY A 111 0.56 1.43 -1.95
CA GLY A 111 0.30 1.33 -3.39
C GLY A 111 1.54 0.94 -4.20
N ALA A 112 2.72 1.49 -3.86
CA ALA A 112 3.97 1.19 -4.55
C ALA A 112 4.41 -0.27 -4.45
N MET A 113 3.99 -0.99 -3.41
CA MET A 113 4.28 -2.41 -3.25
C MET A 113 3.43 -3.30 -4.17
N MET A 114 2.21 -2.90 -4.52
CA MET A 114 1.24 -3.72 -5.25
C MET A 114 1.76 -4.25 -6.59
N PRO A 115 2.35 -3.43 -7.49
CA PRO A 115 2.89 -3.93 -8.75
C PRO A 115 4.00 -4.97 -8.54
N GLY A 116 4.85 -4.75 -7.52
CA GLY A 116 5.94 -5.66 -7.19
C GLY A 116 5.44 -7.03 -6.72
N LEU A 117 4.50 -7.06 -5.79
CA LEU A 117 3.91 -8.29 -5.27
C LEU A 117 3.18 -9.06 -6.36
N THR A 118 2.33 -8.38 -7.14
CA THR A 118 1.60 -9.01 -8.25
C THR A 118 2.58 -9.58 -9.29
N GLY A 119 3.63 -8.82 -9.65
CA GLY A 119 4.67 -9.27 -10.58
C GLY A 119 5.40 -10.52 -10.08
N ILE A 120 5.85 -10.53 -8.82
CA ILE A 120 6.51 -11.68 -8.20
C ILE A 120 5.59 -12.91 -8.16
N MET A 121 4.31 -12.73 -7.83
CA MET A 121 3.32 -13.80 -7.87
C MET A 121 3.18 -14.40 -9.27
N MET A 122 3.04 -13.54 -10.30
CA MET A 122 2.94 -13.99 -11.69
C MET A 122 4.23 -14.68 -12.19
N ALA A 123 5.39 -14.20 -11.78
CA ALA A 123 6.67 -14.83 -12.10
C ALA A 123 6.81 -16.23 -11.46
N SER A 124 6.14 -16.47 -10.34
CA SER A 124 6.15 -17.76 -9.64
C SER A 124 5.26 -18.83 -10.28
N VAL A 125 4.41 -18.47 -11.24
CA VAL A 125 3.47 -19.37 -11.93
C VAL A 125 3.98 -19.69 -13.33
N PRO A 126 3.97 -20.98 -13.75
CA PRO A 126 4.32 -21.36 -15.12
C PRO A 126 3.49 -20.60 -16.16
N PRO A 127 4.05 -20.28 -17.35
CA PRO A 127 3.39 -19.42 -18.33
C PRO A 127 1.98 -19.89 -18.75
N TYR A 128 1.77 -21.20 -18.84
CA TYR A 128 0.49 -21.78 -19.23
C TYR A 128 -0.61 -21.70 -18.14
N LEU A 129 -0.22 -21.45 -16.88
CA LEU A 129 -1.15 -21.29 -15.75
C LEU A 129 -1.34 -19.84 -15.30
N ARG A 130 -0.65 -18.87 -15.92
CA ARG A 130 -0.70 -17.46 -15.50
C ARG A 130 -2.09 -16.87 -15.59
N ALA A 131 -2.86 -17.23 -16.63
CA ALA A 131 -4.25 -16.77 -16.76
C ALA A 131 -5.14 -17.28 -15.62
N PHE A 132 -4.96 -18.54 -15.23
CA PHE A 132 -5.69 -19.16 -14.13
C PHE A 132 -5.25 -18.60 -12.77
N GLY A 133 -3.94 -18.42 -12.59
CA GLY A 133 -3.38 -17.81 -11.37
C GLY A 133 -3.86 -16.39 -11.12
N ASN A 134 -4.08 -15.60 -12.19
CA ASN A 134 -4.60 -14.24 -12.08
C ASN A 134 -6.09 -14.18 -11.70
N SER A 135 -6.86 -15.23 -11.98
CA SER A 135 -8.28 -15.30 -11.64
C SER A 135 -8.55 -15.82 -10.23
N THR A 136 -7.55 -16.46 -9.60
CA THR A 136 -7.68 -17.07 -8.27
C THR A 136 -6.95 -16.30 -7.15
N GLY A 137 -6.14 -15.28 -7.49
CA GLY A 137 -5.46 -14.38 -6.55
C GLY A 137 -6.09 -13.03 -6.52
#